data_6794e7a4163e0d5b1298ab7e253a6b5f
#
_entry.id   6794e7a4163e0d5b1298ab7e253a6b5f
#
_cell.length_a   1.000
_cell.length_b   1.000
_cell.length_c   1.000
_cell.angle_alpha   90.00
_cell.angle_beta   90.00
_cell.angle_gamma   90.00
#
_symmetry.space_group_name_H-M   'P 1'
#
loop_
_entity.id
_entity.type
_entity.pdbx_description
1 polymer ?
#
loop_
_entity_poly.entity_id
_entity_poly.type
_entity_poly.pdbx_seq_one_letter_code
_entity_poly.pdbx_strand_id
1 'polypeptide(L)'
;ALHTSQRSTSNTLAFWELVREGLPETIEVEEIGLRSGSVPDCNGCSYTACLHFGEQGSCFYGGPMVEEVYPAVRRCDVLVMLCANYNDALSANLTACVTRLTALFRQQRFYDKRLFGLIVSGYSGGDLLARQLISALNMNKSFSLPPHFCLLETANERGSLIRLPGIARRAHEFAAQLSRS
;
A
#
# COMPACT_ATOMS: atom_id res chain seq x y z
N ALA A 1 1.21 3.91 5.70
CA ALA A 1 0.39 3.81 4.49
C ALA A 1 1.20 4.22 3.26
N LEU A 2 1.02 3.52 2.14
CA LEU A 2 1.68 3.84 0.86
C LEU A 2 0.63 4.19 -0.20
N HIS A 3 0.83 5.29 -0.91
CA HIS A 3 -0.07 5.73 -1.99
C HIS A 3 0.67 6.42 -3.14
N THR A 4 -0.03 6.59 -4.26
CA THR A 4 0.47 7.35 -5.42
C THR A 4 -0.41 8.55 -5.77
N SER A 5 -1.42 8.82 -4.96
CA SER A 5 -2.32 9.94 -5.17
C SER A 5 -1.58 11.26 -4.92
N GLN A 6 -1.70 12.19 -5.87
CA GLN A 6 -1.00 13.48 -5.82
C GLN A 6 -1.96 14.67 -5.64
N ARG A 7 -3.25 14.42 -5.66
CA ARG A 7 -4.27 15.47 -5.63
C ARG A 7 -5.02 15.45 -4.31
N SER A 8 -5.17 16.61 -3.69
CA SER A 8 -6.03 16.81 -2.51
C SER A 8 -7.50 16.40 -2.74
N THR A 9 -7.90 16.22 -4.00
CA THR A 9 -9.25 15.82 -4.41
C THR A 9 -9.38 14.33 -4.73
N SER A 10 -8.40 13.52 -4.33
CA SER A 10 -8.43 12.07 -4.53
C SER A 10 -9.47 11.42 -3.64
N ASN A 11 -10.40 10.66 -4.22
CA ASN A 11 -11.34 9.84 -3.46
C ASN A 11 -10.61 8.82 -2.57
N THR A 12 -9.47 8.28 -3.02
CA THR A 12 -8.68 7.33 -2.25
C THR A 12 -8.09 7.97 -0.99
N LEU A 13 -7.55 9.20 -1.09
CA LEU A 13 -7.05 9.93 0.08
C LEU A 13 -8.19 10.39 1.00
N ALA A 14 -9.31 10.86 0.44
CA ALA A 14 -10.48 11.21 1.23
C ALA A 14 -11.01 10.00 2.02
N PHE A 15 -10.95 8.80 1.43
CA PHE A 15 -11.33 7.58 2.13
C PHE A 15 -10.34 7.23 3.26
N TRP A 16 -9.05 7.40 2.99
CA TRP A 16 -8.03 7.18 4.00
C TRP A 16 -8.17 8.14 5.19
N GLU A 17 -8.50 9.41 4.95
CA GLU A 17 -8.76 10.35 6.04
C GLU A 17 -9.92 9.90 6.95
N LEU A 18 -11.04 9.41 6.37
CA LEU A 18 -12.13 8.84 7.16
C LEU A 18 -11.67 7.60 7.97
N VAL A 19 -10.77 6.79 7.45
CA VAL A 19 -10.19 5.67 8.20
C VAL A 19 -9.31 6.20 9.34
N ARG A 20 -8.48 7.21 9.09
CA ARG A 20 -7.61 7.82 10.11
C ARG A 20 -8.39 8.41 11.26
N GLU A 21 -9.52 9.06 10.99
CA GLU A 21 -10.42 9.60 12.02
C GLU A 21 -10.93 8.50 12.98
N GLY A 22 -11.02 7.28 12.53
CA GLY A 22 -11.45 6.11 13.32
C GLY A 22 -10.31 5.38 14.04
N LEU A 23 -9.04 5.77 13.84
CA LEU A 23 -7.92 5.14 14.51
C LEU A 23 -7.76 5.66 15.95
N PRO A 24 -7.40 4.79 16.92
CA PRO A 24 -7.00 5.24 18.23
C PRO A 24 -5.76 6.16 18.20
N GLU A 25 -5.70 7.15 19.09
CA GLU A 25 -4.56 8.08 19.22
C GLU A 25 -3.22 7.36 19.51
N THR A 26 -3.27 6.14 20.02
CA THR A 26 -2.09 5.31 20.30
C THR A 26 -1.45 4.72 19.04
N ILE A 27 -2.11 4.82 17.88
CA ILE A 27 -1.59 4.32 16.60
C ILE A 27 -0.80 5.43 15.91
N GLU A 28 0.49 5.19 15.74
CA GLU A 28 1.34 6.04 14.92
C GLU A 28 1.12 5.73 13.43
N VAL A 29 0.81 6.75 12.64
CA VAL A 29 0.58 6.63 11.21
C VAL A 29 1.68 7.35 10.43
N GLU A 30 2.49 6.56 9.72
CA GLU A 30 3.43 7.07 8.72
C GLU A 30 2.80 6.94 7.33
N GLU A 31 2.75 8.03 6.57
CA GLU A 31 2.18 8.07 5.23
C GLU A 31 3.23 8.49 4.21
N ILE A 32 3.43 7.67 3.18
CA ILE A 32 4.43 7.90 2.13
C ILE A 32 3.73 7.99 0.78
N GLY A 33 3.86 9.15 0.15
CA GLY A 33 3.36 9.43 -1.19
C GLY A 33 4.40 9.16 -2.26
N LEU A 34 4.23 8.10 -3.03
CA LEU A 34 5.12 7.72 -4.13
C LEU A 34 4.76 8.55 -5.38
N ARG A 35 5.41 9.69 -5.54
CA ARG A 35 5.13 10.63 -6.64
C ARG A 35 5.47 10.02 -7.99
N SER A 36 4.76 10.46 -9.04
CA SER A 36 5.04 10.05 -10.41
C SER A 36 6.49 10.36 -10.80
N GLY A 37 7.18 9.36 -11.35
CA GLY A 37 8.59 9.48 -11.74
C GLY A 37 9.60 9.43 -10.60
N SER A 38 9.17 9.41 -9.32
CA SER A 38 10.12 9.33 -8.19
C SER A 38 10.57 7.91 -7.85
N VAL A 39 9.85 6.90 -8.32
CA VAL A 39 10.17 5.50 -8.08
C VAL A 39 10.58 4.83 -9.39
N PRO A 40 11.89 4.73 -9.67
CA PRO A 40 12.38 3.96 -10.82
C PRO A 40 11.91 2.52 -10.74
N ASP A 41 11.58 1.93 -11.88
CA ASP A 41 11.15 0.53 -11.96
C ASP A 41 12.28 -0.44 -11.56
N CYS A 42 11.91 -1.67 -11.27
CA CYS A 42 12.84 -2.77 -11.04
C CYS A 42 13.32 -3.34 -12.40
N ASN A 43 14.58 -3.09 -12.77
CA ASN A 43 15.16 -3.59 -14.04
C ASN A 43 15.64 -5.04 -13.97
N GLY A 44 15.29 -5.80 -12.92
CA GLY A 44 15.62 -7.22 -12.85
C GLY A 44 17.12 -7.50 -12.75
N CYS A 45 17.80 -6.91 -11.78
CA CYS A 45 19.20 -7.23 -11.48
C CYS A 45 19.41 -8.74 -11.29
N SER A 46 20.62 -9.23 -11.57
CA SER A 46 20.97 -10.61 -11.22
C SER A 46 20.70 -10.91 -9.75
N TYR A 47 20.45 -12.17 -9.42
CA TYR A 47 20.23 -12.55 -8.02
C TYR A 47 21.35 -12.08 -7.09
N THR A 48 22.60 -12.29 -7.50
CA THR A 48 23.79 -11.90 -6.71
C THR A 48 23.87 -10.39 -6.50
N ALA A 49 23.61 -9.59 -7.52
CA ALA A 49 23.59 -8.14 -7.40
C ALA A 49 22.44 -7.66 -6.50
N CYS A 50 21.23 -8.21 -6.69
CA CYS A 50 20.08 -7.88 -5.86
C CYS A 50 20.32 -8.25 -4.39
N LEU A 51 20.95 -9.40 -4.13
CA LEU A 51 21.30 -9.86 -2.79
C LEU A 51 22.34 -8.93 -2.13
N HIS A 52 23.41 -8.58 -2.86
CA HIS A 52 24.45 -7.69 -2.38
C HIS A 52 23.90 -6.33 -1.87
N PHE A 53 23.05 -5.67 -2.66
CA PHE A 53 22.42 -4.42 -2.23
C PHE A 53 21.38 -4.66 -1.12
N GLY A 54 20.63 -5.74 -1.20
CA GLY A 54 19.65 -6.12 -0.18
C GLY A 54 20.29 -6.33 1.18
N GLU A 55 21.42 -7.02 1.27
CA GLU A 55 22.19 -7.23 2.51
C GLU A 55 22.66 -5.92 3.16
N GLN A 56 22.81 -4.88 2.38
CA GLN A 56 23.12 -3.53 2.86
C GLN A 56 21.85 -2.72 3.18
N GLY A 57 20.67 -3.33 3.10
CA GLY A 57 19.39 -2.67 3.29
C GLY A 57 19.03 -1.67 2.18
N SER A 58 19.60 -1.89 0.99
CA SER A 58 19.54 -0.95 -0.12
C SER A 58 19.04 -1.63 -1.41
N CYS A 59 18.94 -0.85 -2.46
CA CYS A 59 18.67 -1.27 -3.82
C CYS A 59 19.53 -0.42 -4.75
N PHE A 60 20.08 -1.00 -5.81
CA PHE A 60 20.93 -0.31 -6.78
C PHE A 60 20.36 1.06 -7.24
N TYR A 61 19.04 1.13 -7.40
CA TYR A 61 18.35 2.32 -7.89
C TYR A 61 18.09 3.39 -6.82
N GLY A 62 18.40 3.14 -5.53
CA GLY A 62 18.27 4.13 -4.47
C GLY A 62 16.90 4.82 -4.37
N GLY A 63 16.92 6.12 -4.05
CA GLY A 63 15.76 7.00 -4.00
C GLY A 63 14.72 6.66 -2.91
N PRO A 64 13.48 7.14 -3.04
CA PRO A 64 12.47 7.03 -1.99
C PRO A 64 12.25 5.60 -1.46
N MET A 65 12.49 4.59 -2.30
CA MET A 65 12.39 3.20 -1.85
C MET A 65 13.38 2.89 -0.72
N VAL A 66 14.61 3.36 -0.84
CA VAL A 66 15.68 3.09 0.13
C VAL A 66 15.63 4.08 1.30
N GLU A 67 15.32 5.33 1.00
CA GLU A 67 15.36 6.44 1.95
C GLU A 67 14.13 6.49 2.87
N GLU A 68 12.95 6.11 2.34
CA GLU A 68 11.67 6.24 3.05
C GLU A 68 10.96 4.88 3.22
N VAL A 69 10.72 4.15 2.12
CA VAL A 69 9.85 2.96 2.13
C VAL A 69 10.47 1.81 2.91
N TYR A 70 11.75 1.48 2.68
CA TYR A 70 12.39 0.36 3.39
C TYR A 70 12.46 0.58 4.90
N PRO A 71 12.87 1.75 5.41
CA PRO A 71 12.81 2.03 6.83
C PRO A 71 11.40 1.93 7.40
N ALA A 72 10.40 2.49 6.72
CA ALA A 72 9.01 2.44 7.15
C ALA A 72 8.48 1.00 7.20
N VAL A 73 8.72 0.20 6.15
CA VAL A 73 8.30 -1.22 6.10
C VAL A 73 9.00 -2.05 7.18
N ARG A 74 10.23 -1.74 7.53
CA ARG A 74 10.92 -2.44 8.63
C ARG A 74 10.27 -2.18 9.98
N ARG A 75 9.88 -0.94 10.24
CA ARG A 75 9.32 -0.52 11.54
C ARG A 75 7.85 -0.87 11.72
N CYS A 76 7.06 -0.88 10.64
CA CYS A 76 5.61 -0.99 10.76
C CYS A 76 5.17 -2.40 11.18
N ASP A 77 4.06 -2.47 11.92
CA ASP A 77 3.31 -3.71 12.20
C ASP A 77 2.25 -3.96 11.13
N VAL A 78 1.79 -2.88 10.50
CA VAL A 78 0.72 -2.89 9.50
C VAL A 78 1.15 -2.10 8.26
N LEU A 79 1.09 -2.73 7.10
CA LEU A 79 1.24 -2.08 5.80
C LEU A 79 -0.14 -1.86 5.17
N VAL A 80 -0.50 -0.61 4.93
CA VAL A 80 -1.74 -0.25 4.20
C VAL A 80 -1.38 0.24 2.81
N MET A 81 -1.93 -0.42 1.78
CA MET A 81 -1.78 -0.03 0.38
C MET A 81 -3.01 0.77 -0.06
N LEU A 82 -2.85 2.06 -0.32
CA LEU A 82 -3.93 2.94 -0.78
C LEU A 82 -3.91 2.97 -2.32
N CYS A 83 -4.85 2.29 -2.94
CA CYS A 83 -4.87 2.03 -4.37
C CYS A 83 -6.04 2.74 -5.07
N ALA A 84 -5.72 3.68 -5.94
CA ALA A 84 -6.67 4.10 -6.96
C ALA A 84 -6.61 3.10 -8.13
N ASN A 85 -7.77 2.67 -8.61
CA ASN A 85 -7.83 1.75 -9.75
C ASN A 85 -7.65 2.50 -11.07
N TYR A 86 -6.64 2.11 -11.83
CA TYR A 86 -6.39 2.59 -13.19
C TYR A 86 -6.37 1.40 -14.15
N ASN A 87 -7.45 1.22 -14.92
CA ASN A 87 -7.56 0.12 -15.88
C ASN A 87 -7.30 -1.26 -15.25
N ASP A 88 -7.92 -1.52 -14.09
CA ASP A 88 -7.83 -2.80 -13.37
C ASP A 88 -6.41 -3.22 -12.97
N ALA A 89 -5.54 -2.22 -12.75
CA ALA A 89 -4.16 -2.42 -12.35
C ALA A 89 -3.73 -1.46 -11.23
N LEU A 90 -2.76 -1.89 -10.44
CA LEU A 90 -2.02 -1.00 -9.55
C LEU A 90 -1.31 0.08 -10.36
N SER A 91 -1.23 1.28 -9.81
CA SER A 91 -0.46 2.36 -10.45
C SER A 91 1.01 1.96 -10.64
N ALA A 92 1.67 2.53 -11.65
CA ALA A 92 3.05 2.20 -12.00
C ALA A 92 4.00 2.31 -10.79
N ASN A 93 3.90 3.39 -10.01
CA ASN A 93 4.76 3.58 -8.84
C ASN A 93 4.49 2.57 -7.71
N LEU A 94 3.23 2.15 -7.48
CA LEU A 94 2.93 1.07 -6.54
C LEU A 94 3.47 -0.26 -7.05
N THR A 95 3.39 -0.53 -8.35
CA THR A 95 3.98 -1.71 -8.96
C THR A 95 5.50 -1.70 -8.81
N ALA A 96 6.15 -0.59 -9.12
CA ALA A 96 7.60 -0.42 -8.92
C ALA A 96 7.99 -0.59 -7.43
N CYS A 97 7.22 -0.02 -6.52
CA CYS A 97 7.41 -0.20 -5.08
C CYS A 97 7.35 -1.68 -4.70
N VAL A 98 6.27 -2.37 -5.07
CA VAL A 98 6.07 -3.80 -4.77
C VAL A 98 7.21 -4.65 -5.34
N THR A 99 7.64 -4.42 -6.58
CA THR A 99 8.72 -5.18 -7.20
C THR A 99 10.06 -4.91 -6.52
N ARG A 100 10.33 -3.67 -6.13
CA ARG A 100 11.58 -3.28 -5.46
C ARG A 100 11.64 -3.69 -3.99
N LEU A 101 10.52 -3.95 -3.31
CA LEU A 101 10.53 -4.60 -2.00
C LEU A 101 11.25 -5.97 -2.00
N THR A 102 11.51 -6.53 -3.17
CA THR A 102 12.30 -7.77 -3.32
C THR A 102 13.70 -7.64 -2.70
N ALA A 103 14.35 -6.48 -2.81
CA ALA A 103 15.67 -6.29 -2.20
C ALA A 103 15.58 -6.41 -0.67
N LEU A 104 14.59 -5.78 -0.04
CA LEU A 104 14.35 -5.89 1.39
C LEU A 104 13.96 -7.32 1.79
N PHE A 105 13.14 -7.98 0.97
CA PHE A 105 12.72 -9.37 1.20
C PHE A 105 13.87 -10.39 1.10
N ARG A 106 15.02 -10.05 0.49
CA ARG A 106 16.22 -10.88 0.51
C ARG A 106 16.78 -11.06 1.92
N GLN A 107 16.61 -10.07 2.80
CA GLN A 107 17.09 -10.09 4.18
C GLN A 107 16.07 -10.62 5.17
N GLN A 108 14.80 -10.29 4.99
CA GLN A 108 13.77 -10.60 5.97
C GLN A 108 12.47 -11.03 5.31
N ARG A 109 11.71 -11.86 6.01
CA ARG A 109 10.32 -12.19 5.70
C ARG A 109 9.40 -11.24 6.44
N PHE A 110 8.18 -11.06 5.97
CA PHE A 110 7.22 -10.13 6.54
C PHE A 110 6.04 -10.82 7.23
N TYR A 111 6.27 -12.01 7.80
CA TYR A 111 5.22 -12.79 8.50
C TYR A 111 4.61 -12.06 9.70
N ASP A 112 5.41 -11.21 10.34
CA ASP A 112 5.05 -10.38 11.48
C ASP A 112 4.27 -9.12 11.11
N LYS A 113 4.11 -8.84 9.82
CA LYS A 113 3.49 -7.63 9.31
C LYS A 113 2.17 -7.92 8.62
N ARG A 114 1.12 -7.25 9.04
CA ARG A 114 -0.23 -7.39 8.44
C ARG A 114 -0.35 -6.52 7.20
N LEU A 115 -0.94 -7.07 6.15
CA LEU A 115 -1.24 -6.35 4.92
C LEU A 115 -2.71 -5.94 4.90
N PHE A 116 -2.96 -4.67 4.60
CA PHE A 116 -4.29 -4.16 4.29
C PHE A 116 -4.29 -3.38 2.98
N GLY A 117 -5.43 -3.38 2.30
CA GLY A 117 -5.68 -2.62 1.08
C GLY A 117 -6.88 -1.71 1.22
N LEU A 118 -6.76 -0.46 0.79
CA LEU A 118 -7.87 0.45 0.60
C LEU A 118 -7.93 0.80 -0.88
N ILE A 119 -8.98 0.37 -1.57
CA ILE A 119 -9.07 0.46 -3.03
C ILE A 119 -10.30 1.26 -3.43
N VAL A 120 -10.10 2.26 -4.28
CA VAL A 120 -11.19 3.03 -4.88
C VAL A 120 -11.13 2.89 -6.38
N SER A 121 -12.22 2.36 -6.95
CA SER A 121 -12.41 2.21 -8.39
C SER A 121 -13.39 3.24 -8.93
N GLY A 122 -13.19 3.68 -10.18
CA GLY A 122 -14.16 4.52 -10.86
C GLY A 122 -15.46 3.76 -11.14
N TYR A 123 -15.35 2.49 -11.54
CA TYR A 123 -16.47 1.62 -11.89
C TYR A 123 -16.32 0.22 -11.29
N SER A 124 -15.48 -0.62 -11.86
CA SER A 124 -15.29 -2.03 -11.50
C SER A 124 -13.81 -2.34 -11.28
N GLY A 125 -13.47 -3.61 -11.07
CA GLY A 125 -12.10 -4.11 -11.06
C GLY A 125 -11.32 -3.90 -9.75
N GLY A 126 -11.94 -3.40 -8.68
CA GLY A 126 -11.28 -3.27 -7.38
C GLY A 126 -10.82 -4.62 -6.82
N ASP A 127 -11.55 -5.69 -7.09
CA ASP A 127 -11.17 -7.05 -6.73
C ASP A 127 -9.91 -7.54 -7.46
N LEU A 128 -9.67 -7.07 -8.68
CA LEU A 128 -8.43 -7.39 -9.42
C LEU A 128 -7.20 -6.78 -8.75
N LEU A 129 -7.31 -5.55 -8.22
CA LEU A 129 -6.24 -4.94 -7.44
C LEU A 129 -6.01 -5.69 -6.13
N ALA A 130 -7.08 -6.09 -5.45
CA ALA A 130 -6.97 -6.90 -4.23
C ALA A 130 -6.22 -8.22 -4.50
N ARG A 131 -6.51 -8.91 -5.61
CA ARG A 131 -5.78 -10.11 -6.03
C ARG A 131 -4.31 -9.83 -6.33
N GLN A 132 -4.00 -8.68 -6.96
CA GLN A 132 -2.60 -8.27 -7.20
C GLN A 132 -1.86 -8.06 -5.87
N LEU A 133 -2.48 -7.44 -4.87
CA LEU A 133 -1.89 -7.28 -3.54
C LEU A 133 -1.64 -8.64 -2.86
N ILE A 134 -2.60 -9.57 -2.92
CA ILE A 134 -2.44 -10.92 -2.38
C ILE A 134 -1.26 -11.61 -3.06
N SER A 135 -1.24 -11.66 -4.38
CA SER A 135 -0.17 -12.33 -5.12
C SER A 135 1.20 -11.72 -4.84
N ALA A 136 1.30 -10.40 -4.89
CA ALA A 136 2.58 -9.70 -4.86
C ALA A 136 3.15 -9.52 -3.45
N LEU A 137 2.31 -9.36 -2.43
CA LEU A 137 2.73 -9.07 -1.07
C LEU A 137 2.51 -10.25 -0.11
N ASN A 138 1.35 -10.88 -0.11
CA ASN A 138 1.14 -12.02 0.76
C ASN A 138 1.88 -13.26 0.23
N MET A 139 1.55 -13.75 -0.95
CA MET A 139 2.13 -15.00 -1.48
C MET A 139 3.63 -14.86 -1.77
N ASN A 140 4.05 -13.75 -2.37
CA ASN A 140 5.44 -13.57 -2.81
C ASN A 140 6.36 -13.04 -1.70
N LYS A 141 5.87 -12.23 -0.78
CA LYS A 141 6.68 -11.54 0.26
C LYS A 141 6.28 -11.87 1.69
N SER A 142 5.32 -12.78 1.89
CA SER A 142 4.96 -13.33 3.20
C SER A 142 4.31 -12.33 4.16
N PHE A 143 3.72 -11.23 3.69
CA PHE A 143 2.88 -10.42 4.57
C PHE A 143 1.69 -11.24 5.05
N SER A 144 1.37 -11.13 6.31
CA SER A 144 0.18 -11.74 6.91
C SER A 144 -1.10 -11.12 6.34
N LEU A 145 -2.07 -11.95 5.99
CA LEU A 145 -3.33 -11.52 5.39
C LEU A 145 -4.47 -11.71 6.40
N PRO A 146 -4.92 -10.66 7.09
CA PRO A 146 -6.03 -10.79 8.02
C PRO A 146 -7.37 -10.97 7.30
N PRO A 147 -8.41 -11.47 7.98
CA PRO A 147 -9.76 -11.47 7.44
C PRO A 147 -10.18 -10.04 7.05
N HIS A 148 -10.91 -9.90 5.93
CA HIS A 148 -11.33 -8.59 5.42
C HIS A 148 -10.17 -7.58 5.24
N PHE A 149 -9.01 -8.05 4.80
CA PHE A 149 -7.81 -7.22 4.61
C PHE A 149 -8.03 -6.03 3.68
N CYS A 150 -9.08 -6.04 2.88
CA CYS A 150 -9.29 -5.04 1.84
C CYS A 150 -10.65 -4.35 1.96
N LEU A 151 -10.63 -3.03 1.95
CA LEU A 151 -11.81 -2.18 1.85
C LEU A 151 -11.92 -1.66 0.41
N LEU A 152 -13.03 -2.02 -0.27
CA LEU A 152 -13.28 -1.74 -1.68
C LEU A 152 -14.47 -0.79 -1.81
N GLU A 153 -14.30 0.31 -2.55
CA GLU A 153 -15.38 1.24 -2.86
C GLU A 153 -15.35 1.69 -4.32
N THR A 154 -16.52 2.09 -4.82
CA THR A 154 -16.66 2.63 -6.16
C THR A 154 -17.05 4.10 -6.10
N ALA A 155 -16.23 4.97 -6.64
CA ALA A 155 -16.46 6.41 -6.67
C ALA A 155 -15.71 7.05 -7.83
N ASN A 156 -16.41 7.38 -8.91
CA ASN A 156 -15.81 7.96 -10.11
C ASN A 156 -15.65 9.47 -10.02
N GLU A 157 -16.72 10.17 -9.64
CA GLU A 157 -16.72 11.62 -9.56
C GLU A 157 -15.86 12.12 -8.39
N ARG A 158 -15.18 13.23 -8.60
CA ARG A 158 -14.36 13.88 -7.57
C ARG A 158 -15.20 14.19 -6.33
N GLY A 159 -14.77 13.71 -5.17
CA GLY A 159 -15.47 13.88 -3.90
C GLY A 159 -16.80 13.13 -3.80
N SER A 160 -17.10 12.20 -4.70
CA SER A 160 -18.31 11.39 -4.61
C SER A 160 -18.22 10.34 -3.51
N LEU A 161 -17.05 9.90 -3.15
CA LEU A 161 -16.84 8.87 -2.14
C LEU A 161 -17.43 9.27 -0.78
N ILE A 162 -17.16 10.48 -0.31
CA ILE A 162 -17.65 10.94 1.00
C ILE A 162 -19.17 11.07 1.08
N ARG A 163 -19.86 11.05 -0.08
CA ARG A 163 -21.32 11.09 -0.18
C ARG A 163 -21.97 9.69 -0.23
N LEU A 164 -21.18 8.63 -0.29
CA LEU A 164 -21.70 7.26 -0.30
C LEU A 164 -22.39 6.92 1.03
N PRO A 165 -23.59 6.31 0.98
CA PRO A 165 -24.28 5.91 2.20
C PRO A 165 -23.44 5.01 3.10
N GLY A 166 -23.28 5.37 4.36
CA GLY A 166 -22.58 4.58 5.36
C GLY A 166 -21.06 4.50 5.17
N ILE A 167 -20.45 5.36 4.35
CA ILE A 167 -19.01 5.33 4.07
C ILE A 167 -18.18 5.55 5.33
N ALA A 168 -18.56 6.51 6.19
CA ALA A 168 -17.85 6.77 7.44
C ALA A 168 -17.90 5.54 8.36
N ARG A 169 -19.03 4.86 8.49
CA ARG A 169 -19.14 3.63 9.29
C ARG A 169 -18.19 2.56 8.77
N ARG A 170 -18.17 2.29 7.45
CA ARG A 170 -17.25 1.30 6.85
C ARG A 170 -15.78 1.67 7.06
N ALA A 171 -15.46 2.96 6.96
CA ALA A 171 -14.10 3.45 7.25
C ALA A 171 -13.70 3.19 8.70
N HIS A 172 -14.58 3.47 9.66
CA HIS A 172 -14.31 3.23 11.10
C HIS A 172 -14.26 1.73 11.43
N GLU A 173 -15.10 0.90 10.82
CA GLU A 173 -15.02 -0.57 10.96
C GLU A 173 -13.68 -1.10 10.44
N PHE A 174 -13.17 -0.54 9.35
CA PHE A 174 -11.84 -0.88 8.82
C PHE A 174 -10.71 -0.38 9.73
N ALA A 175 -10.83 0.84 10.26
CA ALA A 175 -9.89 1.37 11.26
C ALA A 175 -9.79 0.47 12.49
N ALA A 176 -10.94 -0.04 12.97
CA ALA A 176 -10.97 -0.98 14.07
C ALA A 176 -10.25 -2.31 13.76
N GLN A 177 -10.21 -2.75 12.50
CA GLN A 177 -9.43 -3.94 12.10
C GLN A 177 -7.93 -3.65 12.05
N LEU A 178 -7.53 -2.46 11.60
CA LEU A 178 -6.12 -2.04 11.61
C LEU A 178 -5.56 -2.03 13.03
N SER A 179 -6.39 -1.65 14.02
CA SER A 179 -6.00 -1.48 15.43
C SER A 179 -5.93 -2.79 16.22
N ARG A 180 -6.49 -3.88 15.73
CA ARG A 180 -6.43 -5.18 16.44
C ARG A 180 -5.00 -5.71 16.39
N SER A 181 -4.41 -5.92 17.58
CA SER A 181 -3.12 -6.60 17.76
C SER A 181 -3.19 -8.09 17.44
#